data_088229f538e08d453111d86d032e5052
#
_entry.id   088229f538e08d453111d86d032e5052
#
_cell.length_a   1.000
_cell.length_b   1.000
_cell.length_c   1.000
_cell.angle_alpha   90.00
_cell.angle_beta   90.00
_cell.angle_gamma   90.00
#
_symmetry.space_group_name_H-M   'P 1'
#
loop_
_entity.id
_entity.type
_entity.pdbx_description
1 polymer ?
#
loop_
_entity_poly.entity_id
_entity_poly.type
_entity_poly.pdbx_seq_one_letter_code
_entity_poly.pdbx_strand_id
1 'polypeptide(L)'
;MKEKVNSIIDILKHRYPEAPCALHYSKDYELMIAVRLSAQCTDARVNLVTPALFEAYPTLEAMAGADISHVEELVHSCGFYKHKARDIVLGCQMLLNDYGGKVPNNMDALLRIPGVGRKTANLLLGDLYGAPGSVVCDTHCIRICGRLGLSQGKEPEKVEKQLRAILPPEESSDFCHRIVLFGRDCCTARNPKCDECPLVMHCKEFNP
;
A
#
# COMPACT_ATOMS: atom_id res chain seq x y z
N MET A 1 -6.29 24.44 8.59
CA MET A 1 -6.07 23.04 8.22
C MET A 1 -5.40 22.91 6.86
N LYS A 2 -5.94 23.51 5.79
CA LYS A 2 -5.39 23.44 4.42
C LYS A 2 -3.92 23.88 4.33
N GLU A 3 -3.56 25.01 4.91
CA GLU A 3 -2.17 25.51 4.94
C GLU A 3 -1.22 24.52 5.65
N LYS A 4 -1.66 23.96 6.78
CA LYS A 4 -0.88 22.94 7.50
C LYS A 4 -0.65 21.70 6.64
N VAL A 5 -1.66 21.21 5.93
CA VAL A 5 -1.56 20.05 5.05
C VAL A 5 -0.58 20.32 3.91
N ASN A 6 -0.70 21.47 3.24
CA ASN A 6 0.21 21.85 2.16
C ASN A 6 1.67 21.94 2.64
N SER A 7 1.90 22.58 3.79
CA SER A 7 3.24 22.68 4.38
C SER A 7 3.84 21.30 4.68
N ILE A 8 3.05 20.37 5.22
CA ILE A 8 3.50 18.99 5.48
C ILE A 8 3.84 18.28 4.16
N ILE A 9 2.99 18.41 3.13
CA ILE A 9 3.24 17.83 1.81
C ILE A 9 4.54 18.36 1.21
N ASP A 10 4.76 19.67 1.26
CA ASP A 10 5.96 20.31 0.70
C ASP A 10 7.24 19.85 1.41
N ILE A 11 7.21 19.76 2.74
CA ILE A 11 8.33 19.23 3.54
C ILE A 11 8.63 17.78 3.19
N LEU A 12 7.58 16.94 3.05
CA LEU A 12 7.74 15.53 2.68
C LEU A 12 8.26 15.38 1.24
N LYS A 13 7.79 16.19 0.29
CA LYS A 13 8.29 16.23 -1.09
C LYS A 13 9.76 16.61 -1.15
N HIS A 14 10.17 17.61 -0.37
CA HIS A 14 11.57 18.02 -0.31
C HIS A 14 12.48 16.92 0.25
N ARG A 15 12.02 16.20 1.28
CA ARG A 15 12.79 15.14 1.92
C ARG A 15 12.81 13.85 1.11
N TYR A 16 11.70 13.54 0.45
CA TYR A 16 11.50 12.34 -0.37
C TYR A 16 10.96 12.75 -1.74
N PRO A 17 11.81 13.31 -2.64
CA PRO A 17 11.37 13.75 -3.96
C PRO A 17 10.67 12.64 -4.74
N GLU A 18 11.24 11.44 -4.68
CA GLU A 18 10.66 10.21 -5.21
C GLU A 18 10.15 9.33 -4.08
N ALA A 19 8.94 8.84 -4.22
CA ALA A 19 8.31 7.93 -3.28
C ALA A 19 7.51 6.86 -4.02
N PRO A 20 8.19 6.00 -4.81
CA PRO A 20 7.53 4.93 -5.54
C PRO A 20 7.01 3.85 -4.59
N CYS A 21 6.12 3.00 -5.09
CA CYS A 21 5.75 1.77 -4.42
C CYS A 21 7.01 0.95 -4.09
N ALA A 22 7.10 0.46 -2.86
CA ALA A 22 8.24 -0.35 -2.42
C ALA A 22 8.23 -1.77 -2.97
N LEU A 23 7.13 -2.22 -3.56
CA LEU A 23 6.99 -3.55 -4.17
C LEU A 23 7.43 -3.49 -5.64
N HIS A 24 8.18 -4.53 -6.07
CA HIS A 24 8.65 -4.64 -7.44
C HIS A 24 7.63 -5.38 -8.30
N TYR A 25 7.25 -4.78 -9.42
CA TYR A 25 6.34 -5.35 -10.40
C TYR A 25 6.59 -4.78 -11.79
N SER A 26 6.18 -5.50 -12.82
CA SER A 26 6.26 -5.08 -14.22
C SER A 26 4.89 -5.04 -14.89
N LYS A 27 3.89 -5.73 -14.30
CA LYS A 27 2.53 -5.84 -14.82
C LYS A 27 1.52 -5.56 -13.71
N ASP A 28 0.35 -5.05 -14.08
CA ASP A 28 -0.68 -4.64 -13.11
C ASP A 28 -1.08 -5.75 -12.15
N TYR A 29 -1.29 -6.98 -12.65
CA TYR A 29 -1.64 -8.12 -11.80
C TYR A 29 -0.48 -8.56 -10.90
N GLU A 30 0.77 -8.31 -11.27
CA GLU A 30 1.93 -8.58 -10.42
C GLU A 30 1.92 -7.69 -9.18
N LEU A 31 1.53 -6.40 -9.33
CA LEU A 31 1.33 -5.53 -8.16
C LEU A 31 0.23 -6.07 -7.26
N MET A 32 -0.91 -6.48 -7.81
CA MET A 32 -1.99 -7.07 -7.02
C MET A 32 -1.52 -8.28 -6.21
N ILE A 33 -0.73 -9.18 -6.83
CA ILE A 33 -0.13 -10.35 -6.17
C ILE A 33 0.85 -9.92 -5.09
N ALA A 34 1.77 -9.01 -5.40
CA ALA A 34 2.78 -8.53 -4.45
C ALA A 34 2.15 -7.86 -3.23
N VAL A 35 1.10 -7.05 -3.41
CA VAL A 35 0.36 -6.43 -2.31
C VAL A 35 -0.39 -7.49 -1.48
N ARG A 36 -0.95 -8.54 -2.11
CA ARG A 36 -1.54 -9.65 -1.34
C ARG A 36 -0.49 -10.36 -0.50
N LEU A 37 0.71 -10.57 -1.03
CA LEU A 37 1.82 -11.18 -0.30
C LEU A 37 2.34 -10.29 0.84
N SER A 38 2.28 -8.97 0.72
CA SER A 38 2.76 -8.02 1.75
C SER A 38 1.89 -7.97 3.01
N ALA A 39 0.70 -8.56 3.01
CA ALA A 39 -0.15 -8.65 4.19
C ALA A 39 0.58 -9.41 5.32
N GLN A 40 0.91 -8.70 6.41
CA GLN A 40 1.71 -9.21 7.55
C GLN A 40 3.08 -9.79 7.11
N CYS A 41 3.67 -9.22 6.07
CA CYS A 41 4.99 -9.56 5.57
C CYS A 41 5.73 -8.28 5.16
N THR A 42 7.04 -8.25 5.24
CA THR A 42 7.83 -7.08 4.81
C THR A 42 7.94 -7.02 3.29
N ASP A 43 7.93 -5.80 2.73
CA ASP A 43 8.11 -5.59 1.28
C ASP A 43 9.42 -6.21 0.78
N ALA A 44 10.50 -6.11 1.57
CA ALA A 44 11.78 -6.75 1.26
C ALA A 44 11.65 -8.27 1.09
N ARG A 45 10.87 -8.95 1.95
CA ARG A 45 10.63 -10.39 1.82
C ARG A 45 9.79 -10.70 0.58
N VAL A 46 8.77 -9.91 0.30
CA VAL A 46 7.94 -10.06 -0.92
C VAL A 46 8.80 -9.92 -2.16
N ASN A 47 9.64 -8.89 -2.23
CA ASN A 47 10.54 -8.64 -3.37
C ASN A 47 11.60 -9.75 -3.58
N LEU A 48 11.92 -10.52 -2.53
CA LEU A 48 12.78 -11.72 -2.66
C LEU A 48 12.04 -12.95 -3.20
N VAL A 49 10.73 -13.02 -3.00
CA VAL A 49 9.89 -14.18 -3.35
C VAL A 49 9.27 -14.03 -4.75
N THR A 50 8.83 -12.84 -5.09
CA THR A 50 8.08 -12.60 -6.34
C THR A 50 8.84 -12.92 -7.62
N PRO A 51 10.18 -12.75 -7.75
CA PRO A 51 10.90 -13.12 -8.97
C PRO A 51 10.72 -14.59 -9.35
N ALA A 52 10.91 -15.52 -8.40
CA ALA A 52 10.74 -16.94 -8.65
C ALA A 52 9.29 -17.31 -8.97
N LEU A 53 8.32 -16.65 -8.31
CA LEU A 53 6.89 -16.84 -8.59
C LEU A 53 6.54 -16.39 -10.02
N PHE A 54 7.02 -15.22 -10.45
CA PHE A 54 6.72 -14.68 -11.78
C PHE A 54 7.53 -15.37 -12.90
N GLU A 55 8.67 -15.95 -12.58
CA GLU A 55 9.41 -16.82 -13.51
C GLU A 55 8.66 -18.14 -13.74
N ALA A 56 8.14 -18.77 -12.69
CA ALA A 56 7.36 -20.00 -12.78
C ALA A 56 6.02 -19.78 -13.51
N TYR A 57 5.40 -18.62 -13.34
CA TYR A 57 4.10 -18.26 -13.92
C TYR A 57 4.16 -16.88 -14.62
N PRO A 58 4.75 -16.81 -15.83
CA PRO A 58 5.11 -15.54 -16.47
C PRO A 58 3.93 -14.77 -17.08
N THR A 59 2.74 -15.38 -17.14
CA THR A 59 1.53 -14.72 -17.66
C THR A 59 0.38 -14.83 -16.68
N LEU A 60 -0.63 -13.98 -16.85
CA LEU A 60 -1.85 -14.02 -16.03
C LEU A 60 -2.56 -15.38 -16.17
N GLU A 61 -2.61 -15.92 -17.40
CA GLU A 61 -3.21 -17.22 -17.69
C GLU A 61 -2.45 -18.36 -16.99
N ALA A 62 -1.12 -18.32 -17.03
CA ALA A 62 -0.29 -19.30 -16.31
C ALA A 62 -0.54 -19.23 -14.81
N MET A 63 -0.61 -18.03 -14.23
CA MET A 63 -0.90 -17.84 -12.80
C MET A 63 -2.32 -18.27 -12.43
N ALA A 64 -3.30 -17.99 -13.26
CA ALA A 64 -4.70 -18.42 -13.04
C ALA A 64 -4.89 -19.93 -13.13
N GLY A 65 -4.06 -20.62 -13.95
CA GLY A 65 -4.02 -22.09 -14.07
C GLY A 65 -3.03 -22.77 -13.13
N ALA A 66 -2.38 -22.02 -12.23
CA ALA A 66 -1.34 -22.54 -11.37
C ALA A 66 -1.84 -23.62 -10.39
N ASP A 67 -1.01 -24.63 -10.12
CA ASP A 67 -1.21 -25.52 -8.98
C ASP A 67 -0.99 -24.74 -7.68
N ILE A 68 -2.06 -24.67 -6.87
CA ILE A 68 -2.04 -23.94 -5.59
C ILE A 68 -0.93 -24.46 -4.68
N SER A 69 -0.65 -25.76 -4.64
CA SER A 69 0.38 -26.37 -3.82
C SER A 69 1.78 -25.86 -4.21
N HIS A 70 2.05 -25.74 -5.51
CA HIS A 70 3.32 -25.19 -5.98
C HIS A 70 3.43 -23.67 -5.70
N VAL A 71 2.33 -22.90 -5.82
CA VAL A 71 2.32 -21.50 -5.40
C VAL A 71 2.58 -21.37 -3.90
N GLU A 72 2.00 -22.27 -3.07
CA GLU A 72 2.26 -22.30 -1.63
C GLU A 72 3.74 -22.49 -1.30
N GLU A 73 4.42 -23.39 -2.00
CA GLU A 73 5.85 -23.62 -1.84
C GLU A 73 6.67 -22.36 -2.15
N LEU A 74 6.39 -21.72 -3.29
CA LEU A 74 7.08 -20.50 -3.72
C LEU A 74 6.91 -19.32 -2.77
N VAL A 75 5.71 -19.16 -2.18
CA VAL A 75 5.40 -18.02 -1.29
C VAL A 75 5.46 -18.36 0.19
N HIS A 76 5.93 -19.54 0.57
CA HIS A 76 5.93 -20.07 1.94
C HIS A 76 6.49 -19.07 2.97
N SER A 77 7.59 -18.39 2.65
CA SER A 77 8.26 -17.47 3.55
C SER A 77 7.51 -16.15 3.80
N CYS A 78 6.41 -15.88 3.08
CA CYS A 78 5.59 -14.69 3.29
C CYS A 78 4.59 -14.81 4.44
N GLY A 79 4.49 -15.96 5.11
CA GLY A 79 3.51 -16.23 6.16
C GLY A 79 2.07 -16.29 5.63
N PHE A 80 1.18 -17.00 6.33
CA PHE A 80 -0.19 -17.25 5.87
C PHE A 80 -0.30 -17.71 4.42
N TYR A 81 0.74 -18.40 3.95
CA TYR A 81 0.99 -18.70 2.55
C TYR A 81 -0.14 -19.48 1.87
N LYS A 82 -0.81 -20.41 2.58
CA LYS A 82 -1.93 -21.19 2.04
C LYS A 82 -3.10 -20.30 1.60
N HIS A 83 -3.50 -19.36 2.46
CA HIS A 83 -4.56 -18.40 2.11
C HIS A 83 -4.11 -17.47 0.99
N LYS A 84 -2.84 -17.00 1.03
CA LYS A 84 -2.29 -16.12 0.01
C LYS A 84 -2.21 -16.78 -1.35
N ALA A 85 -1.69 -18.01 -1.44
CA ALA A 85 -1.62 -18.78 -2.68
C ALA A 85 -3.00 -18.99 -3.30
N ARG A 86 -3.98 -19.41 -2.49
CA ARG A 86 -5.35 -19.56 -2.94
C ARG A 86 -5.94 -18.25 -3.46
N ASP A 87 -5.80 -17.15 -2.71
CA ASP A 87 -6.32 -15.84 -3.11
C ASP A 87 -5.67 -15.34 -4.41
N ILE A 88 -4.37 -15.58 -4.59
CA ILE A 88 -3.62 -15.21 -5.81
C ILE A 88 -4.20 -15.94 -7.02
N VAL A 89 -4.31 -17.26 -6.97
CA VAL A 89 -4.82 -18.06 -8.09
C VAL A 89 -6.26 -17.69 -8.42
N LEU A 90 -7.14 -17.62 -7.41
CA LEU A 90 -8.55 -17.25 -7.61
C LEU A 90 -8.70 -15.80 -8.07
N GLY A 91 -7.87 -14.87 -7.57
CA GLY A 91 -7.86 -13.49 -8.02
C GLY A 91 -7.49 -13.38 -9.49
N CYS A 92 -6.45 -14.10 -9.94
CA CYS A 92 -6.05 -14.13 -11.35
C CYS A 92 -7.13 -14.78 -12.25
N GLN A 93 -7.80 -15.82 -11.79
CA GLN A 93 -8.95 -16.41 -12.49
C GLN A 93 -10.08 -15.40 -12.65
N MET A 94 -10.41 -14.66 -11.60
CA MET A 94 -11.43 -13.61 -11.66
C MET A 94 -11.03 -12.48 -12.61
N LEU A 95 -9.76 -12.06 -12.65
CA LEU A 95 -9.29 -11.08 -13.63
C LEU A 95 -9.54 -11.54 -15.06
N LEU A 96 -9.25 -12.79 -15.38
CA LEU A 96 -9.49 -13.34 -16.72
C LEU A 96 -10.98 -13.43 -17.06
N ASN A 97 -11.78 -13.97 -16.15
CA ASN A 97 -13.18 -14.31 -16.42
C ASN A 97 -14.10 -13.08 -16.41
N ASP A 98 -13.87 -12.15 -15.47
CA ASP A 98 -14.83 -11.07 -15.18
C ASP A 98 -14.31 -9.69 -15.63
N TYR A 99 -12.99 -9.54 -15.80
CA TYR A 99 -12.36 -8.23 -16.05
C TYR A 99 -11.48 -8.18 -17.31
N GLY A 100 -11.58 -9.18 -18.18
CA GLY A 100 -10.84 -9.22 -19.45
C GLY A 100 -9.32 -9.19 -19.29
N GLY A 101 -8.81 -9.79 -18.21
CA GLY A 101 -7.39 -9.90 -17.91
C GLY A 101 -6.76 -8.63 -17.32
N LYS A 102 -7.55 -7.63 -16.91
CA LYS A 102 -7.07 -6.35 -16.36
C LYS A 102 -7.46 -6.19 -14.91
N VAL A 103 -6.61 -5.55 -14.13
CA VAL A 103 -6.97 -5.11 -12.78
C VAL A 103 -8.04 -4.02 -12.88
N PRO A 104 -9.19 -4.11 -12.19
CA PRO A 104 -10.23 -3.09 -12.27
C PRO A 104 -9.78 -1.73 -11.73
N ASN A 105 -10.28 -0.65 -12.32
CA ASN A 105 -9.98 0.74 -11.93
C ASN A 105 -11.06 1.37 -11.02
N ASN A 106 -11.81 0.57 -10.32
CA ASN A 106 -12.83 1.06 -9.36
C ASN A 106 -12.86 0.23 -8.09
N MET A 107 -13.23 0.89 -6.99
CA MET A 107 -13.22 0.32 -5.64
C MET A 107 -14.09 -0.93 -5.51
N ASP A 108 -15.33 -0.87 -6.00
CA ASP A 108 -16.32 -1.95 -5.82
C ASP A 108 -15.91 -3.23 -6.53
N ALA A 109 -15.34 -3.13 -7.73
CA ALA A 109 -14.83 -4.27 -8.48
C ALA A 109 -13.57 -4.86 -7.80
N LEU A 110 -12.64 -4.01 -7.34
CA LEU A 110 -11.45 -4.45 -6.62
C LEU A 110 -11.78 -5.20 -5.33
N LEU A 111 -12.77 -4.75 -4.57
CA LEU A 111 -13.20 -5.40 -3.33
C LEU A 111 -13.85 -6.78 -3.53
N ARG A 112 -14.24 -7.15 -4.75
CA ARG A 112 -14.73 -8.49 -5.08
C ARG A 112 -13.62 -9.51 -5.27
N ILE A 113 -12.40 -9.04 -5.57
CA ILE A 113 -11.27 -9.92 -5.85
C ILE A 113 -10.80 -10.58 -4.54
N PRO A 114 -10.62 -11.92 -4.52
CA PRO A 114 -10.13 -12.63 -3.36
C PRO A 114 -8.84 -12.02 -2.80
N GLY A 115 -8.83 -11.75 -1.50
CA GLY A 115 -7.68 -11.18 -0.80
C GLY A 115 -7.44 -9.67 -1.00
N VAL A 116 -8.27 -8.98 -1.77
CA VAL A 116 -8.22 -7.53 -1.95
C VAL A 116 -9.15 -6.86 -0.95
N GLY A 117 -8.58 -6.25 0.07
CA GLY A 117 -9.28 -5.38 1.01
C GLY A 117 -9.17 -3.90 0.61
N ARG A 118 -9.83 -3.03 1.36
CA ARG A 118 -9.91 -1.59 1.09
C ARG A 118 -8.54 -0.91 0.97
N LYS A 119 -7.59 -1.25 1.86
CA LYS A 119 -6.21 -0.75 1.79
C LYS A 119 -5.52 -1.15 0.47
N THR A 120 -5.63 -2.43 0.09
CA THR A 120 -5.08 -2.95 -1.16
C THR A 120 -5.72 -2.27 -2.37
N ALA A 121 -7.04 -2.11 -2.36
CA ALA A 121 -7.75 -1.43 -3.44
C ALA A 121 -7.30 0.03 -3.62
N ASN A 122 -7.13 0.79 -2.52
CA ASN A 122 -6.60 2.15 -2.60
C ASN A 122 -5.17 2.19 -3.18
N LEU A 123 -4.31 1.24 -2.79
CA LEU A 123 -2.96 1.16 -3.34
C LEU A 123 -2.99 0.87 -4.85
N LEU A 124 -3.76 -0.12 -5.28
CA LEU A 124 -3.89 -0.45 -6.70
C LEU A 124 -4.47 0.72 -7.51
N LEU A 125 -5.47 1.42 -7.00
CA LEU A 125 -6.04 2.60 -7.65
C LEU A 125 -5.02 3.74 -7.77
N GLY A 126 -4.25 4.00 -6.72
CA GLY A 126 -3.22 5.04 -6.73
C GLY A 126 -2.07 4.71 -7.67
N ASP A 127 -1.48 3.52 -7.50
CA ASP A 127 -0.21 3.18 -8.17
C ASP A 127 -0.40 2.77 -9.64
N LEU A 128 -1.52 2.11 -10.00
CA LEU A 128 -1.77 1.69 -11.38
C LEU A 128 -2.49 2.75 -12.23
N TYR A 129 -3.34 3.54 -11.59
CA TYR A 129 -4.25 4.44 -12.33
C TYR A 129 -4.10 5.92 -11.97
N GLY A 130 -3.25 6.26 -11.00
CA GLY A 130 -3.14 7.63 -10.50
C GLY A 130 -4.49 8.17 -9.99
N ALA A 131 -5.37 7.27 -9.51
CA ALA A 131 -6.73 7.65 -9.15
C ALA A 131 -6.73 8.65 -7.99
N PRO A 132 -7.33 9.84 -8.17
CA PRO A 132 -7.31 10.88 -7.16
C PRO A 132 -8.05 10.44 -5.89
N GLY A 133 -7.53 10.85 -4.74
CA GLY A 133 -8.09 10.48 -3.45
C GLY A 133 -7.81 9.06 -3.00
N SER A 134 -6.84 8.37 -3.59
CA SER A 134 -6.38 7.05 -3.16
C SER A 134 -5.54 7.18 -1.89
N VAL A 135 -6.14 6.88 -0.75
CA VAL A 135 -5.49 7.02 0.57
C VAL A 135 -5.21 5.63 1.16
N VAL A 136 -3.94 5.27 1.26
CA VAL A 136 -3.48 3.99 1.81
C VAL A 136 -3.25 4.11 3.32
N CYS A 137 -4.25 3.72 4.12
CA CYS A 137 -4.17 3.77 5.57
C CYS A 137 -3.50 2.52 6.15
N ASP A 138 -2.17 2.53 6.18
CA ASP A 138 -1.38 1.54 6.90
C ASP A 138 -1.06 1.98 8.34
N THR A 139 -0.29 1.17 9.06
CA THR A 139 0.12 1.49 10.44
C THR A 139 0.98 2.75 10.53
N HIS A 140 1.79 3.07 9.50
CA HIS A 140 2.56 4.31 9.43
C HIS A 140 1.63 5.52 9.24
N CYS A 141 0.72 5.42 8.27
CA CYS A 141 -0.24 6.47 7.97
C CYS A 141 -1.09 6.81 9.20
N ILE A 142 -1.69 5.82 9.84
CA ILE A 142 -2.53 6.01 11.04
C ILE A 142 -1.73 6.68 12.16
N ARG A 143 -0.54 6.17 12.48
CA ARG A 143 0.31 6.70 13.55
C ARG A 143 0.75 8.13 13.29
N ILE A 144 1.31 8.38 12.11
CA ILE A 144 1.94 9.68 11.81
C ILE A 144 0.89 10.75 11.59
N CYS A 145 -0.18 10.46 10.86
CA CYS A 145 -1.28 11.41 10.69
C CYS A 145 -1.97 11.72 12.01
N GLY A 146 -2.05 10.76 12.94
CA GLY A 146 -2.49 11.00 14.31
C GLY A 146 -1.58 11.97 15.05
N ARG A 147 -0.25 11.73 15.04
CA ARG A 147 0.76 12.61 15.67
C ARG A 147 0.76 14.02 15.08
N LEU A 148 0.59 14.13 13.79
CA LEU A 148 0.48 15.43 13.10
C LEU A 148 -0.89 16.08 13.30
N GLY A 149 -1.87 15.36 13.88
CA GLY A 149 -3.23 15.86 14.09
C GLY A 149 -4.01 16.06 12.80
N LEU A 150 -3.69 15.30 11.77
CA LEU A 150 -4.41 15.25 10.50
C LEU A 150 -5.60 14.30 10.57
N SER A 151 -5.54 13.31 11.47
CA SER A 151 -6.62 12.35 11.71
C SER A 151 -6.75 11.98 13.18
N GLN A 152 -7.86 11.33 13.54
CA GLN A 152 -8.16 10.84 14.88
C GLN A 152 -8.67 9.40 14.81
N GLY A 153 -8.30 8.61 15.85
CA GLY A 153 -8.67 7.21 15.95
C GLY A 153 -7.65 6.27 15.31
N LYS A 154 -7.94 4.97 15.40
CA LYS A 154 -7.05 3.89 14.93
C LYS A 154 -7.68 3.03 13.84
N GLU A 155 -8.96 3.24 13.55
CA GLU A 155 -9.71 2.50 12.53
C GLU A 155 -9.30 2.99 11.14
N PRO A 156 -8.76 2.11 10.26
CA PRO A 156 -8.25 2.52 8.94
C PRO A 156 -9.26 3.26 8.09
N GLU A 157 -10.51 2.81 8.02
CA GLU A 157 -11.57 3.42 7.21
C GLU A 157 -11.94 4.82 7.71
N LYS A 158 -11.95 5.02 9.03
CA LYS A 158 -12.24 6.33 9.62
C LYS A 158 -11.11 7.32 9.32
N VAL A 159 -9.86 6.87 9.45
CA VAL A 159 -8.67 7.66 9.12
C VAL A 159 -8.64 7.98 7.62
N GLU A 160 -8.90 7.01 6.75
CA GLU A 160 -9.02 7.21 5.30
C GLU A 160 -10.03 8.32 4.97
N LYS A 161 -11.24 8.24 5.52
CA LYS A 161 -12.29 9.23 5.28
C LYS A 161 -11.86 10.64 5.72
N GLN A 162 -11.20 10.77 6.87
CA GLN A 162 -10.71 12.04 7.37
C GLN A 162 -9.60 12.62 6.48
N LEU A 163 -8.64 11.79 6.05
CA LEU A 163 -7.54 12.22 5.19
C LEU A 163 -8.04 12.61 3.79
N ARG A 164 -8.96 11.86 3.20
CA ARG A 164 -9.61 12.21 1.93
C ARG A 164 -10.30 13.59 1.95
N ALA A 165 -10.79 14.01 3.11
CA ALA A 165 -11.47 15.30 3.24
C ALA A 165 -10.49 16.50 3.31
N ILE A 166 -9.21 16.27 3.58
CA ILE A 166 -8.22 17.34 3.80
C ILE A 166 -7.05 17.32 2.85
N LEU A 167 -6.69 16.16 2.30
CA LEU A 167 -5.60 16.02 1.32
C LEU A 167 -6.08 16.49 -0.06
N PRO A 168 -5.22 17.16 -0.86
CA PRO A 168 -5.46 17.30 -2.28
C PRO A 168 -5.58 15.91 -2.91
N PRO A 169 -6.67 15.64 -3.67
CA PRO A 169 -6.92 14.29 -4.20
C PRO A 169 -5.77 13.73 -5.02
N GLU A 170 -5.13 14.56 -5.84
CA GLU A 170 -4.00 14.22 -6.71
C GLU A 170 -2.72 13.88 -5.93
N GLU A 171 -2.57 14.37 -4.71
CA GLU A 171 -1.41 14.14 -3.85
C GLU A 171 -1.58 12.91 -2.91
N SER A 172 -2.78 12.34 -2.85
CA SER A 172 -3.15 11.40 -1.79
C SER A 172 -2.31 10.12 -1.79
N SER A 173 -2.06 9.50 -2.94
CA SER A 173 -1.25 8.29 -3.05
C SER A 173 0.20 8.56 -2.69
N ASP A 174 0.80 9.55 -3.31
CA ASP A 174 2.18 9.99 -3.08
C ASP A 174 2.43 10.40 -1.62
N PHE A 175 1.47 11.12 -1.03
CA PHE A 175 1.54 11.45 0.39
C PHE A 175 1.63 10.20 1.26
N CYS A 176 0.84 9.17 0.98
CA CYS A 176 0.87 7.93 1.74
C CYS A 176 2.23 7.21 1.61
N HIS A 177 2.81 7.15 0.40
CA HIS A 177 4.14 6.57 0.20
C HIS A 177 5.22 7.35 0.97
N ARG A 178 5.21 8.69 0.90
CA ARG A 178 6.14 9.54 1.67
C ARG A 178 5.98 9.37 3.17
N ILE A 179 4.76 9.21 3.67
CA ILE A 179 4.50 8.91 5.09
C ILE A 179 5.10 7.58 5.52
N VAL A 180 5.07 6.55 4.67
CA VAL A 180 5.74 5.26 4.96
C VAL A 180 7.25 5.45 5.06
N LEU A 181 7.87 6.15 4.09
CA LEU A 181 9.31 6.45 4.11
C LEU A 181 9.68 7.24 5.37
N PHE A 182 8.94 8.31 5.67
CA PHE A 182 9.13 9.12 6.86
C PHE A 182 8.97 8.31 8.16
N GLY A 183 8.05 7.37 8.17
CA GLY A 183 7.81 6.49 9.31
C GLY A 183 8.89 5.44 9.53
N ARG A 184 9.66 5.09 8.51
CA ARG A 184 10.82 4.18 8.58
C ARG A 184 12.09 4.92 8.98
N ASP A 185 12.28 6.11 8.44
CA ASP A 185 13.48 6.93 8.60
C ASP A 185 13.49 7.77 9.89
N CYS A 186 12.44 8.52 10.15
CA CYS A 186 12.38 9.55 11.20
C CYS A 186 11.33 9.25 12.28
N CYS A 187 10.05 9.19 11.91
CA CYS A 187 8.94 9.07 12.85
C CYS A 187 8.62 7.60 13.16
N THR A 188 9.57 6.87 13.75
CA THR A 188 9.41 5.47 14.11
C THR A 188 8.39 5.27 15.25
N ALA A 189 7.92 4.03 15.43
CA ALA A 189 6.88 3.74 16.42
C ALA A 189 7.38 3.85 17.87
N ARG A 190 8.63 3.41 18.14
CA ARG A 190 9.18 3.33 19.50
C ARG A 190 10.13 4.46 19.85
N ASN A 191 11.08 4.75 18.96
CA ASN A 191 12.13 5.74 19.19
C ASN A 191 12.16 6.75 18.03
N PRO A 192 11.19 7.66 17.93
CA PRO A 192 11.18 8.67 16.86
C PRO A 192 12.34 9.67 17.05
N LYS A 193 12.96 10.09 15.96
CA LYS A 193 14.05 11.08 15.93
C LYS A 193 13.46 12.49 15.95
N CYS A 194 12.87 12.90 17.08
CA CYS A 194 12.13 14.15 17.17
C CYS A 194 13.02 15.38 17.03
N ASP A 195 14.26 15.33 17.51
CA ASP A 195 15.21 16.45 17.44
C ASP A 195 15.66 16.79 16.01
N GLU A 196 15.60 15.81 15.10
CA GLU A 196 15.92 15.95 13.68
C GLU A 196 14.67 16.00 12.78
N CYS A 197 13.47 16.03 13.39
CA CYS A 197 12.23 15.86 12.66
C CYS A 197 11.82 17.14 11.91
N PRO A 198 11.75 17.15 10.57
CA PRO A 198 11.38 18.34 9.81
C PRO A 198 9.90 18.73 10.01
N LEU A 199 9.08 17.82 10.55
CA LEU A 199 7.66 18.05 10.82
C LEU A 199 7.38 18.38 12.29
N VAL A 200 8.41 18.62 13.12
CA VAL A 200 8.26 18.84 14.57
C VAL A 200 7.27 19.96 14.89
N MET A 201 7.31 21.06 14.15
CA MET A 201 6.42 22.22 14.35
C MET A 201 4.94 21.91 14.05
N HIS A 202 4.68 20.83 13.32
CA HIS A 202 3.32 20.36 13.03
C HIS A 202 2.86 19.24 13.96
N CYS A 203 3.76 18.70 14.79
CA CYS A 203 3.48 17.55 15.65
C CYS A 203 2.72 17.98 16.91
N LYS A 204 1.69 17.21 17.27
CA LYS A 204 0.92 17.43 18.52
C LYS A 204 1.53 16.73 19.73
N GLU A 205 2.35 15.70 19.50
CA GLU A 205 2.97 14.90 20.57
C GLU A 205 4.36 15.43 20.98
N PHE A 206 4.92 16.35 20.21
CA PHE A 206 6.17 17.01 20.57
C PHE A 206 5.85 18.23 21.43
N ASN A 207 6.22 18.13 22.70
CA ASN A 207 6.23 19.26 23.64
C ASN A 207 7.72 19.55 23.93
N PRO A 208 8.29 20.67 23.44
CA PRO A 208 9.67 21.05 23.70
C PRO A 208 9.88 21.37 25.18
#